data_75010419395191df080937cdad049222
#
_entry.id   75010419395191df080937cdad049222
#
_cell.length_a   1.000
_cell.length_b   1.000
_cell.length_c   1.000
_cell.angle_alpha   90.00
_cell.angle_beta   90.00
_cell.angle_gamma   90.00
#
_symmetry.space_group_name_H-M   'P 1'
#
loop_
_entity.id
_entity.type
_entity.pdbx_description
1 polymer ?
#
loop_
_entity_poly.entity_id
_entity_poly.type
_entity_poly.pdbx_seq_one_letter_code
_entity_poly.pdbx_strand_id
1 'polypeptide(L)'
;MRTLWSSFLLLAASFLLAAPPAVAKDGTQAGLDPARLAQIPVRMKQFVDKGTAAGIVTLVARHGRVAALDAVGYTDLETKQPIKADAIFQIHSMTKPIVALAAMMLLEEGKLRLGDAVEKYLPEFRGQWVAESKGPETMSLRRPARAVTVRDLMTHTSGMSLNPPEAIKELHGALHLPLADVVLVESQQPLEFDPGTKWQYSNTGIAALARVIEVVSGVSFEKFLEVRIFEPLGMKDTYIFPPKEKHHRMPTAYILKEGKPAKYTADPLGEGAMKFREGAKYSLPEGGLYSTATDLYALYQMMLNKGECNSVRILSPASVELMTRVHTGDLTTSQPGAGWGLGWFVVKDASSTLSLLSPGSYGHGGRYGTFCFIDPKKDLIGIFMIHREGGSAERQAFVAMAESSVIE
;
A
#
# COMPACT_ATOMS: atom_id res chain seq x y z
N MET A 1 53.59 3.18 30.10
CA MET A 1 52.62 2.47 29.26
C MET A 1 51.38 2.17 30.11
N ARG A 2 50.34 2.97 29.98
CA ARG A 2 49.05 2.72 30.65
C ARG A 2 48.03 2.44 29.55
N THR A 3 47.54 1.22 29.45
CA THR A 3 46.52 0.75 28.56
C THR A 3 45.16 1.18 29.08
N LEU A 4 44.48 2.06 28.32
CA LEU A 4 43.10 2.46 28.53
C LEU A 4 42.21 1.38 27.87
N TRP A 5 41.45 0.65 28.66
CA TRP A 5 40.38 -0.22 28.23
C TRP A 5 39.12 0.63 28.12
N SER A 6 38.66 0.87 26.91
CA SER A 6 37.35 1.50 26.64
C SER A 6 36.27 0.41 26.69
N SER A 7 35.47 0.43 27.75
CA SER A 7 34.31 -0.44 27.89
C SER A 7 33.17 0.09 27.01
N PHE A 8 32.90 -0.62 25.92
CA PHE A 8 31.68 -0.39 25.14
C PHE A 8 30.48 -0.99 25.91
N LEU A 9 29.65 -0.14 26.50
CA LEU A 9 28.31 -0.53 26.97
C LEU A 9 27.40 -0.75 25.75
N LEU A 10 27.11 -2.02 25.44
CA LEU A 10 26.01 -2.39 24.57
C LEU A 10 24.69 -2.09 25.32
N LEU A 11 24.01 -1.00 24.97
CA LEU A 11 22.60 -0.83 25.33
C LEU A 11 21.78 -1.85 24.54
N ALA A 12 21.38 -2.94 25.19
CA ALA A 12 20.36 -3.84 24.69
C ALA A 12 19.01 -3.09 24.79
N ALA A 13 18.56 -2.51 23.69
CA ALA A 13 17.20 -2.03 23.56
C ALA A 13 16.27 -3.26 23.60
N SER A 14 15.59 -3.46 24.72
CA SER A 14 14.51 -4.45 24.84
C SER A 14 13.35 -3.96 23.97
N PHE A 15 13.22 -4.50 22.75
CA PHE A 15 12.02 -4.30 21.94
C PHE A 15 10.86 -5.01 22.62
N LEU A 16 9.97 -4.23 23.22
CA LEU A 16 8.65 -4.71 23.61
C LEU A 16 7.90 -5.08 22.32
N LEU A 17 7.73 -6.37 22.08
CA LEU A 17 6.88 -6.88 21.00
C LEU A 17 5.47 -6.33 21.23
N ALA A 18 4.89 -5.69 20.22
CA ALA A 18 3.53 -5.20 20.26
C ALA A 18 2.57 -6.35 20.62
N ALA A 19 1.69 -6.11 21.57
CA ALA A 19 0.63 -7.06 21.91
C ALA A 19 -0.33 -7.22 20.71
N PRO A 20 -0.92 -8.40 20.51
CA PRO A 20 -1.93 -8.57 19.46
C PRO A 20 -3.11 -7.60 19.70
N PRO A 21 -3.81 -7.17 18.63
CA PRO A 21 -4.91 -6.22 18.75
C PRO A 21 -6.01 -6.76 19.67
N ALA A 22 -6.56 -5.89 20.49
CA ALA A 22 -7.69 -6.23 21.35
C ALA A 22 -8.93 -6.49 20.47
N VAL A 23 -9.52 -7.67 20.60
CA VAL A 23 -10.78 -8.02 19.93
C VAL A 23 -11.94 -7.65 20.88
N ALA A 24 -12.88 -6.85 20.38
CA ALA A 24 -14.12 -6.57 21.12
C ALA A 24 -14.97 -7.85 21.19
N LYS A 25 -15.57 -8.11 22.36
CA LYS A 25 -16.45 -9.29 22.52
C LYS A 25 -17.73 -9.14 21.70
N ASP A 26 -18.18 -7.92 21.49
CA ASP A 26 -19.28 -7.55 20.60
C ASP A 26 -19.06 -6.13 20.02
N GLY A 27 -19.78 -5.81 18.95
CA GLY A 27 -19.66 -4.51 18.26
C GLY A 27 -20.11 -3.31 19.12
N THR A 28 -20.93 -3.50 20.12
CA THR A 28 -21.48 -2.42 20.97
C THR A 28 -20.38 -1.75 21.80
N GLN A 29 -19.33 -2.49 22.19
CA GLN A 29 -18.17 -1.94 22.90
C GLN A 29 -17.34 -0.98 22.03
N ALA A 30 -17.58 -0.98 20.72
CA ALA A 30 -16.95 -0.08 19.77
C ALA A 30 -17.94 0.95 19.19
N GLY A 31 -19.16 1.10 19.76
CA GLY A 31 -20.19 2.01 19.25
C GLY A 31 -20.67 1.64 17.85
N LEU A 32 -20.68 0.34 17.54
CA LEU A 32 -21.14 -0.23 16.28
C LEU A 32 -22.37 -1.12 16.52
N ASP A 33 -23.31 -1.13 15.57
CA ASP A 33 -24.48 -2.01 15.60
C ASP A 33 -24.09 -3.46 15.30
N PRO A 34 -24.21 -4.39 16.30
CA PRO A 34 -23.81 -5.79 16.10
C PRO A 34 -24.65 -6.50 15.03
N ALA A 35 -25.94 -6.13 14.90
CA ALA A 35 -26.83 -6.75 13.93
C ALA A 35 -26.41 -6.35 12.49
N ARG A 36 -26.00 -5.11 12.28
CA ARG A 36 -25.45 -4.65 10.99
C ARG A 36 -24.09 -5.28 10.70
N LEU A 37 -23.18 -5.36 11.69
CA LEU A 37 -21.90 -6.03 11.52
C LEU A 37 -22.08 -7.50 11.12
N ALA A 38 -23.00 -8.22 11.75
CA ALA A 38 -23.30 -9.62 11.44
C ALA A 38 -23.83 -9.83 10.00
N GLN A 39 -24.36 -8.80 9.34
CA GLN A 39 -24.79 -8.89 7.95
C GLN A 39 -23.61 -8.81 6.95
N ILE A 40 -22.43 -8.31 7.36
CA ILE A 40 -21.27 -8.21 6.46
C ILE A 40 -20.86 -9.59 5.92
N PRO A 41 -20.54 -10.60 6.75
CA PRO A 41 -20.18 -11.93 6.25
C PRO A 41 -21.33 -12.59 5.47
N VAL A 42 -22.59 -12.36 5.83
CA VAL A 42 -23.76 -12.85 5.08
C VAL A 42 -23.76 -12.27 3.64
N ARG A 43 -23.56 -10.95 3.51
CA ARG A 43 -23.50 -10.28 2.22
C ARG A 43 -22.29 -10.72 1.42
N MET A 44 -21.11 -10.85 2.03
CA MET A 44 -19.89 -11.32 1.36
C MET A 44 -20.08 -12.77 0.86
N LYS A 45 -20.73 -13.62 1.68
CA LYS A 45 -21.05 -15.00 1.25
C LYS A 45 -21.97 -15.04 0.03
N GLN A 46 -22.91 -14.13 -0.12
CA GLN A 46 -23.77 -14.07 -1.32
C GLN A 46 -22.96 -13.84 -2.60
N PHE A 47 -21.86 -13.08 -2.56
CA PHE A 47 -20.95 -12.91 -3.70
C PHE A 47 -20.18 -14.21 -4.02
N VAL A 48 -19.75 -14.93 -2.99
CA VAL A 48 -19.12 -16.24 -3.15
C VAL A 48 -20.11 -17.24 -3.75
N ASP A 49 -21.35 -17.29 -3.23
CA ASP A 49 -22.40 -18.21 -3.70
C ASP A 49 -22.84 -17.90 -5.14
N LYS A 50 -22.83 -16.62 -5.54
CA LYS A 50 -23.05 -16.20 -6.94
C LYS A 50 -21.86 -16.51 -7.86
N GLY A 51 -20.75 -16.95 -7.30
CA GLY A 51 -19.54 -17.26 -8.04
C GLY A 51 -18.83 -16.03 -8.60
N THR A 52 -18.95 -14.83 -7.98
CA THR A 52 -18.19 -13.64 -8.37
C THR A 52 -16.91 -13.48 -7.55
N ALA A 53 -16.78 -14.19 -6.44
CA ALA A 53 -15.61 -14.19 -5.58
C ALA A 53 -15.27 -15.61 -5.15
N ALA A 54 -13.99 -15.95 -5.01
CA ALA A 54 -13.55 -17.24 -4.46
C ALA A 54 -13.62 -17.21 -2.93
N GLY A 55 -13.00 -16.22 -2.31
CA GLY A 55 -12.98 -16.02 -0.88
C GLY A 55 -12.70 -14.56 -0.53
N ILE A 56 -13.22 -14.17 0.62
CA ILE A 56 -13.16 -12.78 1.12
C ILE A 56 -12.83 -12.83 2.61
N VAL A 57 -11.92 -11.95 3.05
CA VAL A 57 -11.69 -11.64 4.46
C VAL A 57 -12.01 -10.17 4.68
N THR A 58 -12.77 -9.86 5.74
CA THR A 58 -13.12 -8.50 6.13
C THR A 58 -12.75 -8.24 7.57
N LEU A 59 -12.27 -7.03 7.86
CA LEU A 59 -12.04 -6.56 9.21
C LEU A 59 -12.67 -5.18 9.38
N VAL A 60 -13.41 -4.99 10.46
CA VAL A 60 -13.92 -3.70 10.90
C VAL A 60 -13.41 -3.44 12.31
N ALA A 61 -12.79 -2.27 12.51
CA ALA A 61 -12.30 -1.86 13.81
C ALA A 61 -12.69 -0.42 14.11
N ARG A 62 -12.94 -0.14 15.40
CA ARG A 62 -13.28 1.19 15.88
C ARG A 62 -12.82 1.35 17.33
N HIS A 63 -12.41 2.56 17.72
CA HIS A 63 -11.93 2.86 19.07
C HIS A 63 -10.79 1.94 19.53
N GLY A 64 -9.86 1.63 18.62
CA GLY A 64 -8.70 0.79 18.91
C GLY A 64 -9.04 -0.70 19.10
N ARG A 65 -10.23 -1.16 18.71
CA ARG A 65 -10.70 -2.55 18.87
C ARG A 65 -11.20 -3.13 17.56
N VAL A 66 -10.82 -4.36 17.28
CA VAL A 66 -11.40 -5.14 16.18
C VAL A 66 -12.80 -5.56 16.61
N ALA A 67 -13.82 -5.04 15.93
CA ALA A 67 -15.23 -5.34 16.22
C ALA A 67 -15.75 -6.53 15.39
N ALA A 68 -15.18 -6.74 14.19
CA ALA A 68 -15.50 -7.89 13.34
C ALA A 68 -14.27 -8.31 12.54
N LEU A 69 -14.05 -9.61 12.42
CA LEU A 69 -13.04 -10.23 11.56
C LEU A 69 -13.64 -11.52 10.98
N ASP A 70 -14.01 -11.47 9.73
CA ASP A 70 -14.77 -12.54 9.08
C ASP A 70 -14.02 -13.08 7.85
N ALA A 71 -14.17 -14.38 7.59
CA ALA A 71 -13.66 -15.05 6.42
C ALA A 71 -14.77 -15.91 5.80
N VAL A 72 -15.03 -15.73 4.50
CA VAL A 72 -16.08 -16.47 3.78
C VAL A 72 -15.57 -16.99 2.44
N GLY A 73 -15.96 -18.21 2.07
CA GLY A 73 -15.56 -18.84 0.82
C GLY A 73 -14.29 -19.67 0.94
N TYR A 74 -13.48 -19.67 -0.12
CA TYR A 74 -12.39 -20.61 -0.32
C TYR A 74 -11.09 -19.92 -0.69
N THR A 75 -9.95 -20.53 -0.33
CA THR A 75 -8.63 -20.11 -0.81
C THR A 75 -8.44 -20.44 -2.29
N ASP A 76 -9.09 -21.51 -2.76
CA ASP A 76 -9.04 -21.97 -4.14
C ASP A 76 -10.38 -22.64 -4.49
N LEU A 77 -10.95 -22.27 -5.67
CA LEU A 77 -12.26 -22.77 -6.12
C LEU A 77 -12.25 -24.22 -6.57
N GLU A 78 -11.10 -24.76 -6.97
CA GLU A 78 -10.98 -26.17 -7.40
C GLU A 78 -10.90 -27.09 -6.20
N THR A 79 -10.02 -26.77 -5.24
CA THR A 79 -9.85 -27.59 -4.03
C THR A 79 -10.92 -27.34 -2.98
N LYS A 80 -11.64 -26.22 -3.07
CA LYS A 80 -12.64 -25.75 -2.09
C LYS A 80 -12.12 -25.73 -0.66
N GLN A 81 -10.82 -25.50 -0.48
CA GLN A 81 -10.26 -25.32 0.84
C GLN A 81 -10.82 -24.03 1.46
N PRO A 82 -11.48 -24.09 2.63
CA PRO A 82 -12.04 -22.90 3.28
C PRO A 82 -10.96 -21.85 3.53
N ILE A 83 -11.27 -20.58 3.21
CA ILE A 83 -10.40 -19.46 3.55
C ILE A 83 -10.47 -19.20 5.05
N LYS A 84 -9.34 -18.82 5.65
CA LYS A 84 -9.25 -18.44 7.06
C LYS A 84 -8.98 -16.95 7.20
N ALA A 85 -9.30 -16.39 8.36
CA ALA A 85 -9.09 -14.98 8.66
C ALA A 85 -7.61 -14.55 8.63
N ASP A 86 -6.70 -15.52 8.83
CA ASP A 86 -5.24 -15.34 8.76
C ASP A 86 -4.65 -15.56 7.36
N ALA A 87 -5.48 -15.62 6.32
CA ALA A 87 -5.01 -15.73 4.94
C ALA A 87 -4.11 -14.54 4.57
N ILE A 88 -3.03 -14.84 3.84
CA ILE A 88 -2.02 -13.88 3.42
C ILE A 88 -2.30 -13.48 1.97
N PHE A 89 -2.64 -12.22 1.75
CA PHE A 89 -2.98 -11.69 0.44
C PHE A 89 -1.85 -10.87 -0.14
N GLN A 90 -1.60 -10.96 -1.44
CA GLN A 90 -0.81 -9.95 -2.13
C GLN A 90 -1.62 -8.65 -2.17
N ILE A 91 -1.13 -7.62 -1.47
CA ILE A 91 -1.89 -6.39 -1.26
C ILE A 91 -1.67 -5.36 -2.37
N HIS A 92 -0.78 -5.65 -3.31
CA HIS A 92 -0.46 -4.78 -4.45
C HIS A 92 -0.27 -3.31 -4.02
N SER A 93 -0.98 -2.39 -4.64
CA SER A 93 -0.78 -0.95 -4.45
C SER A 93 -1.08 -0.45 -3.04
N MET A 94 -1.67 -1.26 -2.14
CA MET A 94 -1.69 -0.93 -0.71
C MET A 94 -0.28 -0.93 -0.08
N THR A 95 0.74 -1.36 -0.82
CA THR A 95 2.18 -1.19 -0.48
C THR A 95 2.61 0.27 -0.49
N LYS A 96 2.08 1.10 -1.40
CA LYS A 96 2.52 2.49 -1.62
C LYS A 96 2.45 3.40 -0.38
N PRO A 97 1.37 3.36 0.42
CA PRO A 97 1.35 4.09 1.69
C PRO A 97 2.49 3.71 2.64
N ILE A 98 2.90 2.43 2.63
CA ILE A 98 3.97 1.93 3.50
C ILE A 98 5.33 2.45 3.02
N VAL A 99 5.54 2.54 1.71
CA VAL A 99 6.74 3.20 1.13
C VAL A 99 6.78 4.67 1.51
N ALA A 100 5.64 5.36 1.40
CA ALA A 100 5.54 6.76 1.81
C ALA A 100 5.80 6.94 3.32
N LEU A 101 5.27 6.05 4.17
CA LEU A 101 5.54 6.02 5.61
C LEU A 101 7.05 5.90 5.89
N ALA A 102 7.74 5.00 5.20
CA ALA A 102 9.19 4.82 5.34
C ALA A 102 9.98 6.10 4.97
N ALA A 103 9.58 6.78 3.90
CA ALA A 103 10.18 8.06 3.55
C ALA A 103 9.91 9.16 4.61
N MET A 104 8.72 9.17 5.21
CA MET A 104 8.39 10.11 6.28
C MET A 104 9.19 9.87 7.56
N MET A 105 9.54 8.62 7.89
CA MET A 105 10.45 8.33 9.00
C MET A 105 11.82 8.96 8.77
N LEU A 106 12.35 8.87 7.55
CA LEU A 106 13.63 9.51 7.20
C LEU A 106 13.53 11.04 7.17
N LEU A 107 12.35 11.59 6.85
CA LEU A 107 12.08 13.03 6.96
C LEU A 107 12.15 13.47 8.42
N GLU A 108 11.52 12.77 9.35
CA GLU A 108 11.58 13.08 10.80
C GLU A 108 13.00 12.98 11.36
N GLU A 109 13.82 12.09 10.80
CA GLU A 109 15.25 12.00 11.12
C GLU A 109 16.09 13.13 10.50
N GLY A 110 15.48 14.05 9.75
CA GLY A 110 16.17 15.16 9.06
C GLY A 110 17.05 14.73 7.89
N LYS A 111 16.95 13.46 7.44
CA LYS A 111 17.80 12.89 6.39
C LYS A 111 17.33 13.22 4.98
N LEU A 112 16.03 13.53 4.81
CA LEU A 112 15.46 13.99 3.55
C LEU A 112 14.40 15.08 3.79
N ARG A 113 14.04 15.80 2.72
CA ARG A 113 12.95 16.78 2.71
C ARG A 113 12.02 16.53 1.54
N LEU A 114 10.74 16.82 1.70
CA LEU A 114 9.74 16.65 0.62
C LEU A 114 10.07 17.50 -0.62
N GLY A 115 10.67 18.67 -0.43
CA GLY A 115 11.07 19.57 -1.53
C GLY A 115 12.44 19.28 -2.14
N ASP A 116 13.20 18.30 -1.63
CA ASP A 116 14.49 17.95 -2.22
C ASP A 116 14.26 17.34 -3.61
N ALA A 117 15.10 17.77 -4.56
CA ALA A 117 15.14 17.14 -5.88
C ALA A 117 15.63 15.70 -5.76
N VAL A 118 14.96 14.78 -6.48
CA VAL A 118 15.32 13.35 -6.49
C VAL A 118 16.77 13.13 -6.91
N GLU A 119 17.27 13.93 -7.86
CA GLU A 119 18.66 13.89 -8.34
C GLU A 119 19.72 14.17 -7.25
N LYS A 120 19.33 14.72 -6.12
CA LYS A 120 20.21 14.89 -4.95
C LYS A 120 20.62 13.52 -4.37
N TYR A 121 19.72 12.56 -4.41
CA TYR A 121 19.89 11.21 -3.87
C TYR A 121 20.21 10.19 -4.96
N LEU A 122 19.63 10.37 -6.15
CA LEU A 122 19.73 9.52 -7.32
C LEU A 122 20.30 10.34 -8.49
N PRO A 123 21.64 10.42 -8.65
CA PRO A 123 22.27 11.24 -9.68
C PRO A 123 21.83 10.92 -11.11
N GLU A 124 21.35 9.72 -11.38
CA GLU A 124 20.79 9.26 -12.64
C GLU A 124 19.54 10.03 -13.08
N PHE A 125 18.89 10.74 -12.16
CA PHE A 125 17.75 11.65 -12.46
C PHE A 125 18.18 13.04 -12.93
N ARG A 126 19.48 13.31 -13.03
CA ARG A 126 19.95 14.62 -13.53
C ARG A 126 19.65 14.78 -15.00
N GLY A 127 19.18 15.98 -15.33
CA GLY A 127 18.98 16.34 -16.72
C GLY A 127 17.89 15.55 -17.43
N GLN A 128 16.86 15.13 -16.72
CA GLN A 128 15.68 14.49 -17.32
C GLN A 128 15.06 15.35 -18.42
N TRP A 129 14.31 14.69 -19.30
CA TRP A 129 13.57 15.29 -20.39
C TRP A 129 12.06 15.12 -20.15
N VAL A 130 11.26 16.00 -20.74
CA VAL A 130 9.80 15.85 -20.86
C VAL A 130 9.47 15.57 -22.31
N ALA A 131 8.62 14.57 -22.55
CA ALA A 131 8.07 14.33 -23.88
C ALA A 131 7.03 15.41 -24.21
N GLU A 132 7.34 16.27 -25.18
CA GLU A 132 6.46 17.36 -25.62
C GLU A 132 5.46 16.88 -26.68
N SER A 133 5.93 16.07 -27.63
CA SER A 133 5.07 15.40 -28.60
C SER A 133 5.54 13.98 -28.85
N LYS A 134 4.61 13.08 -29.13
CA LYS A 134 4.88 11.68 -29.50
C LYS A 134 4.19 11.41 -30.85
N GLY A 135 4.96 11.20 -31.90
CA GLY A 135 4.51 10.66 -33.17
C GLY A 135 4.78 9.16 -33.27
N PRO A 136 4.36 8.50 -34.37
CA PRO A 136 4.59 7.06 -34.56
C PRO A 136 6.09 6.66 -34.54
N GLU A 137 6.96 7.49 -35.05
CA GLU A 137 8.40 7.22 -35.17
C GLU A 137 9.29 8.33 -34.59
N THR A 138 8.68 9.39 -34.03
CA THR A 138 9.43 10.57 -33.55
C THR A 138 8.88 11.03 -32.19
N MET A 139 9.77 11.57 -31.38
CA MET A 139 9.44 12.20 -30.10
C MET A 139 10.24 13.50 -29.98
N SER A 140 9.54 14.63 -29.75
CA SER A 140 10.23 15.84 -29.35
C SER A 140 10.37 15.91 -27.85
N LEU A 141 11.53 16.34 -27.38
CA LEU A 141 11.89 16.42 -25.99
C LEU A 141 12.28 17.86 -25.64
N ARG A 142 11.89 18.29 -24.43
CA ARG A 142 12.34 19.55 -23.83
C ARG A 142 12.78 19.34 -22.38
N ARG A 143 13.44 20.32 -21.82
CA ARG A 143 13.76 20.29 -20.38
C ARG A 143 12.50 20.53 -19.56
N PRO A 144 12.37 19.85 -18.40
CA PRO A 144 11.27 20.13 -17.46
C PRO A 144 11.46 21.53 -16.85
N ALA A 145 10.35 22.15 -16.46
CA ALA A 145 10.36 23.46 -15.79
C ALA A 145 11.10 23.44 -14.41
N ARG A 146 11.15 22.27 -13.77
CA ARG A 146 11.92 22.00 -12.56
C ARG A 146 12.24 20.52 -12.41
N ALA A 147 13.17 20.19 -11.54
CA ALA A 147 13.45 18.81 -11.19
C ALA A 147 12.27 18.14 -10.46
N VAL A 148 12.17 16.81 -10.57
CA VAL A 148 11.26 15.97 -9.78
C VAL A 148 11.67 16.03 -8.31
N THR A 149 10.71 16.22 -7.39
CA THR A 149 10.95 16.23 -5.96
C THR A 149 10.48 14.94 -5.29
N VAL A 150 10.95 14.67 -4.07
CA VAL A 150 10.47 13.56 -3.24
C VAL A 150 8.94 13.63 -3.06
N ARG A 151 8.38 14.82 -2.85
CA ARG A 151 6.92 15.00 -2.76
C ARG A 151 6.21 14.56 -4.04
N ASP A 152 6.74 14.90 -5.21
CA ASP A 152 6.11 14.54 -6.48
C ASP A 152 6.01 13.02 -6.66
N LEU A 153 6.99 12.25 -6.17
CA LEU A 153 6.94 10.79 -6.18
C LEU A 153 5.78 10.28 -5.29
N MET A 154 5.62 10.86 -4.10
CA MET A 154 4.60 10.44 -3.12
C MET A 154 3.18 10.86 -3.52
N THR A 155 3.04 11.90 -4.32
CA THR A 155 1.74 12.48 -4.71
C THR A 155 1.30 12.12 -6.12
N HIS A 156 2.10 11.34 -6.86
CA HIS A 156 1.86 11.00 -8.27
C HIS A 156 1.80 12.23 -9.19
N THR A 157 2.64 13.23 -8.91
CA THR A 157 2.76 14.46 -9.72
C THR A 157 4.13 14.60 -10.37
N SER A 158 4.92 13.53 -10.41
CA SER A 158 6.29 13.53 -10.90
C SER A 158 6.42 13.65 -12.43
N GLY A 159 5.40 13.26 -13.17
CA GLY A 159 5.48 13.06 -14.62
C GLY A 159 6.10 11.73 -15.03
N MET A 160 6.56 10.91 -14.10
CA MET A 160 7.03 9.55 -14.38
C MET A 160 5.86 8.65 -14.78
N SER A 161 6.12 7.71 -15.68
CA SER A 161 5.11 6.84 -16.28
C SER A 161 4.39 5.93 -15.26
N LEU A 162 3.19 5.47 -15.62
CA LEU A 162 2.46 4.49 -14.83
C LEU A 162 3.26 3.19 -14.65
N ASN A 163 3.78 2.65 -15.74
CA ASN A 163 4.57 1.44 -15.78
C ASN A 163 5.77 1.67 -16.73
N PRO A 164 6.82 0.84 -16.60
CA PRO A 164 7.91 0.85 -17.58
C PRO A 164 7.39 0.67 -19.01
N PRO A 165 8.02 1.30 -20.02
CA PRO A 165 7.71 1.05 -21.43
C PRO A 165 7.84 -0.42 -21.79
N GLU A 166 7.06 -0.88 -22.79
CA GLU A 166 7.04 -2.28 -23.23
C GLU A 166 8.44 -2.80 -23.57
N ALA A 167 9.31 -1.95 -24.17
CA ALA A 167 10.67 -2.32 -24.52
C ALA A 167 11.57 -2.73 -23.33
N ILE A 168 11.23 -2.33 -22.10
CA ILE A 168 11.96 -2.68 -20.88
C ILE A 168 11.11 -3.52 -19.91
N LYS A 169 9.90 -3.88 -20.30
CA LYS A 169 8.96 -4.62 -19.48
C LYS A 169 9.48 -6.00 -19.08
N GLU A 170 10.23 -6.67 -19.96
CA GLU A 170 10.87 -7.95 -19.65
C GLU A 170 11.86 -7.84 -18.48
N LEU A 171 12.64 -6.76 -18.44
CA LEU A 171 13.58 -6.49 -17.35
C LEU A 171 12.85 -6.33 -16.01
N HIS A 172 11.67 -5.74 -16.06
CA HIS A 172 10.80 -5.52 -14.89
C HIS A 172 10.03 -6.79 -14.52
N GLY A 173 9.44 -7.47 -15.52
CA GLY A 173 8.59 -8.65 -15.32
C GLY A 173 9.34 -9.85 -14.77
N ALA A 174 10.61 -10.02 -15.12
CA ALA A 174 11.44 -11.12 -14.64
C ALA A 174 11.90 -10.95 -13.18
N LEU A 175 11.74 -9.77 -12.56
CA LEU A 175 12.10 -9.43 -11.18
C LEU A 175 13.54 -9.84 -10.77
N HIS A 176 14.42 -10.09 -11.74
CA HIS A 176 15.80 -10.57 -11.50
C HIS A 176 16.78 -9.43 -11.18
N LEU A 177 16.43 -8.21 -11.57
CA LEU A 177 17.27 -7.04 -11.30
C LEU A 177 17.01 -6.51 -9.89
N PRO A 178 18.04 -6.04 -9.17
CA PRO A 178 17.84 -5.33 -7.92
C PRO A 178 17.16 -3.97 -8.17
N LEU A 179 16.56 -3.40 -7.12
CA LEU A 179 15.83 -2.12 -7.18
C LEU A 179 16.67 -1.00 -7.82
N ALA A 180 17.97 -0.94 -7.52
CA ALA A 180 18.87 0.06 -8.07
C ALA A 180 18.93 0.03 -9.59
N ASP A 181 19.03 -1.16 -10.18
CA ASP A 181 19.15 -1.33 -11.65
C ASP A 181 17.81 -1.04 -12.33
N VAL A 182 16.69 -1.46 -11.73
CA VAL A 182 15.35 -1.15 -12.24
C VAL A 182 15.14 0.36 -12.28
N VAL A 183 15.44 1.07 -11.19
CA VAL A 183 15.27 2.52 -11.11
C VAL A 183 16.22 3.26 -12.04
N LEU A 184 17.47 2.77 -12.23
CA LEU A 184 18.40 3.33 -13.21
C LEU A 184 17.80 3.29 -14.62
N VAL A 185 17.23 2.16 -15.04
CA VAL A 185 16.59 2.01 -16.36
C VAL A 185 15.36 2.91 -16.48
N GLU A 186 14.52 2.98 -15.45
CA GLU A 186 13.33 3.82 -15.42
C GLU A 186 13.68 5.32 -15.45
N SER A 187 14.78 5.74 -14.83
CA SER A 187 15.24 7.13 -14.82
C SER A 187 15.60 7.67 -16.20
N GLN A 188 15.92 6.78 -17.16
CA GLN A 188 16.27 7.15 -18.54
C GLN A 188 15.03 7.45 -19.41
N GLN A 189 13.83 7.20 -18.90
CA GLN A 189 12.59 7.50 -19.61
C GLN A 189 12.24 8.98 -19.48
N PRO A 190 11.75 9.63 -20.56
CA PRO A 190 11.27 11.00 -20.45
C PRO A 190 10.01 11.06 -19.59
N LEU A 191 9.89 12.15 -18.85
CA LEU A 191 8.67 12.48 -18.14
C LEU A 191 7.51 12.72 -19.12
N GLU A 192 6.30 12.39 -18.74
CA GLU A 192 5.12 12.58 -19.57
C GLU A 192 4.53 14.00 -19.47
N PHE A 193 4.91 14.73 -18.42
CA PHE A 193 4.54 16.14 -18.18
C PHE A 193 5.49 16.80 -17.18
N ASP A 194 5.43 18.11 -17.05
CA ASP A 194 6.21 18.85 -16.06
C ASP A 194 5.84 18.47 -14.62
N PRO A 195 6.81 18.20 -13.76
CA PRO A 195 6.56 17.85 -12.37
C PRO A 195 5.67 18.88 -11.65
N GLY A 196 4.61 18.39 -11.01
CA GLY A 196 3.64 19.19 -10.26
C GLY A 196 2.50 19.78 -11.07
N THR A 197 2.46 19.62 -12.39
CA THR A 197 1.42 20.24 -13.24
C THR A 197 0.19 19.38 -13.48
N LYS A 198 0.34 18.05 -13.32
CA LYS A 198 -0.75 17.06 -13.47
C LYS A 198 -0.61 15.99 -12.40
N TRP A 199 -1.72 15.32 -12.14
CA TRP A 199 -1.73 14.09 -11.39
C TRP A 199 -1.86 12.91 -12.35
N GLN A 200 -0.95 11.96 -12.23
CA GLN A 200 -1.00 10.69 -12.95
C GLN A 200 -0.35 9.61 -12.11
N TYR A 201 -1.14 8.59 -11.80
CA TYR A 201 -0.68 7.47 -10.99
C TYR A 201 0.59 6.85 -11.58
N SER A 202 1.64 6.72 -10.78
CA SER A 202 2.95 6.26 -11.23
C SER A 202 3.49 5.16 -10.33
N ASN A 203 3.75 3.99 -10.89
CA ASN A 203 4.46 2.90 -10.22
C ASN A 203 5.96 3.19 -10.21
N THR A 204 6.51 3.67 -11.34
CA THR A 204 7.94 3.99 -11.46
C THR A 204 8.38 5.08 -10.47
N GLY A 205 7.50 6.04 -10.19
CA GLY A 205 7.76 7.06 -9.15
C GLY A 205 7.88 6.47 -7.75
N ILE A 206 7.10 5.45 -7.43
CA ILE A 206 7.20 4.76 -6.12
C ILE A 206 8.45 3.89 -6.05
N ALA A 207 8.86 3.24 -7.14
CA ALA A 207 10.13 2.53 -7.21
C ALA A 207 11.31 3.48 -6.95
N ALA A 208 11.31 4.66 -7.59
CA ALA A 208 12.30 5.70 -7.34
C ALA A 208 12.31 6.16 -5.86
N LEU A 209 11.13 6.33 -5.23
CA LEU A 209 11.02 6.68 -3.81
C LEU A 209 11.65 5.61 -2.92
N ALA A 210 11.39 4.33 -3.18
CA ALA A 210 12.00 3.22 -2.45
C ALA A 210 13.53 3.20 -2.60
N ARG A 211 14.04 3.52 -3.79
CA ARG A 211 15.49 3.65 -4.00
C ARG A 211 16.08 4.84 -3.24
N VAL A 212 15.36 5.96 -3.15
CA VAL A 212 15.78 7.09 -2.27
C VAL A 212 15.87 6.61 -0.81
N ILE A 213 14.90 5.79 -0.34
CA ILE A 213 14.94 5.23 1.01
C ILE A 213 16.20 4.38 1.22
N GLU A 214 16.57 3.50 0.27
CA GLU A 214 17.80 2.71 0.36
C GLU A 214 19.05 3.57 0.46
N VAL A 215 19.17 4.57 -0.43
CA VAL A 215 20.35 5.46 -0.46
C VAL A 215 20.48 6.27 0.83
N VAL A 216 19.37 6.79 1.33
CA VAL A 216 19.36 7.67 2.51
C VAL A 216 19.55 6.86 3.80
N SER A 217 18.99 5.66 3.88
CA SER A 217 19.08 4.79 5.06
C SER A 217 20.36 3.97 5.12
N GLY A 218 20.97 3.66 3.97
CA GLY A 218 22.13 2.79 3.85
C GLY A 218 21.82 1.30 3.99
N VAL A 219 20.54 0.89 3.98
CA VAL A 219 20.11 -0.51 4.04
C VAL A 219 19.15 -0.82 2.91
N SER A 220 18.95 -2.10 2.57
CA SER A 220 18.00 -2.48 1.54
C SER A 220 16.58 -2.07 1.94
N PHE A 221 15.73 -1.81 0.93
CA PHE A 221 14.36 -1.40 1.14
C PHE A 221 13.58 -2.41 1.98
N GLU A 222 13.74 -3.70 1.70
CA GLU A 222 13.11 -4.81 2.43
C GLU A 222 13.48 -4.77 3.91
N LYS A 223 14.78 -4.65 4.19
CA LYS A 223 15.28 -4.63 5.56
C LYS A 223 14.84 -3.40 6.32
N PHE A 224 14.74 -2.26 5.63
CA PHE A 224 14.20 -1.04 6.23
C PHE A 224 12.75 -1.25 6.69
N LEU A 225 11.88 -1.78 5.82
CA LEU A 225 10.48 -2.04 6.17
C LEU A 225 10.35 -3.05 7.31
N GLU A 226 11.09 -4.16 7.24
CA GLU A 226 11.08 -5.21 8.24
C GLU A 226 11.41 -4.65 9.63
N VAL A 227 12.59 -4.05 9.77
CA VAL A 227 13.12 -3.62 11.08
C VAL A 227 12.42 -2.38 11.62
N ARG A 228 12.03 -1.45 10.73
CA ARG A 228 11.55 -0.14 11.15
C ARG A 228 10.01 -0.04 11.24
N ILE A 229 9.29 -0.94 10.56
CA ILE A 229 7.83 -0.89 10.50
C ILE A 229 7.22 -2.21 10.96
N PHE A 230 7.58 -3.34 10.33
CA PHE A 230 6.87 -4.60 10.58
C PHE A 230 7.17 -5.17 11.96
N GLU A 231 8.44 -5.30 12.34
CA GLU A 231 8.82 -5.80 13.66
C GLU A 231 8.25 -4.94 14.81
N PRO A 232 8.40 -3.59 14.80
CA PRO A 232 7.85 -2.75 15.86
C PRO A 232 6.33 -2.81 15.98
N LEU A 233 5.60 -2.95 14.86
CA LEU A 233 4.15 -3.06 14.85
C LEU A 233 3.64 -4.49 15.06
N GLY A 234 4.53 -5.49 15.15
CA GLY A 234 4.17 -6.89 15.31
C GLY A 234 3.50 -7.51 14.08
N MET A 235 3.80 -6.99 12.88
CA MET A 235 3.28 -7.46 11.59
C MET A 235 4.02 -8.72 11.12
N LYS A 236 3.74 -9.85 11.76
CA LYS A 236 4.50 -11.11 11.64
C LYS A 236 4.23 -11.89 10.35
N ASP A 237 3.17 -11.56 9.66
CA ASP A 237 2.73 -12.21 8.41
C ASP A 237 2.71 -11.20 7.24
N THR A 238 3.61 -10.20 7.30
CA THR A 238 3.80 -9.20 6.24
C THR A 238 5.18 -9.35 5.61
N TYR A 239 5.23 -9.56 4.29
CA TYR A 239 6.44 -9.95 3.57
C TYR A 239 6.52 -9.28 2.19
N ILE A 240 7.74 -8.98 1.73
CA ILE A 240 8.04 -8.77 0.30
C ILE A 240 8.32 -10.12 -0.36
N PHE A 241 9.10 -10.97 0.29
CA PHE A 241 9.44 -12.33 -0.14
C PHE A 241 8.92 -13.32 0.90
N PRO A 242 7.67 -13.79 0.77
CA PRO A 242 7.08 -14.66 1.77
C PRO A 242 7.78 -16.02 1.83
N PRO A 243 8.08 -16.52 3.04
CA PRO A 243 8.76 -17.80 3.22
C PRO A 243 7.86 -18.97 2.80
N LYS A 244 8.46 -20.05 2.27
CA LYS A 244 7.75 -21.19 1.67
C LYS A 244 6.71 -21.83 2.61
N GLU A 245 7.01 -21.88 3.90
CA GLU A 245 6.10 -22.43 4.91
C GLU A 245 4.80 -21.65 5.07
N LYS A 246 4.75 -20.40 4.57
CA LYS A 246 3.54 -19.56 4.58
C LYS A 246 2.70 -19.66 3.32
N HIS A 247 3.22 -20.26 2.25
CA HIS A 247 2.53 -20.29 0.95
C HIS A 247 1.17 -20.97 0.98
N HIS A 248 0.97 -21.94 1.87
CA HIS A 248 -0.31 -22.63 2.05
C HIS A 248 -1.46 -21.74 2.55
N ARG A 249 -1.14 -20.54 3.07
CA ARG A 249 -2.11 -19.52 3.53
C ARG A 249 -2.46 -18.50 2.45
N MET A 250 -1.86 -18.58 1.26
CA MET A 250 -2.06 -17.61 0.19
C MET A 250 -3.18 -18.05 -0.74
N PRO A 251 -4.25 -17.24 -0.90
CA PRO A 251 -5.33 -17.56 -1.81
C PRO A 251 -4.87 -17.54 -3.28
N THR A 252 -5.49 -18.37 -4.09
CA THR A 252 -5.34 -18.32 -5.55
C THR A 252 -5.88 -17.00 -6.09
N ALA A 253 -5.15 -16.38 -7.01
CA ALA A 253 -5.59 -15.17 -7.70
C ALA A 253 -6.54 -15.53 -8.85
N TYR A 254 -7.58 -14.71 -9.00
CA TYR A 254 -8.60 -14.84 -10.05
C TYR A 254 -8.76 -13.55 -10.83
N ILE A 255 -9.30 -13.67 -12.04
CA ILE A 255 -9.76 -12.54 -12.86
C ILE A 255 -11.20 -12.81 -13.26
N LEU A 256 -12.05 -11.78 -13.31
CA LEU A 256 -13.39 -11.94 -13.86
C LEU A 256 -13.34 -11.99 -15.37
N LYS A 257 -13.73 -13.16 -15.92
CA LYS A 257 -13.99 -13.35 -17.35
C LYS A 257 -15.49 -13.62 -17.51
N GLU A 258 -16.19 -12.77 -18.26
CA GLU A 258 -17.64 -12.88 -18.48
C GLU A 258 -18.45 -13.02 -17.17
N GLY A 259 -18.03 -12.29 -16.14
CA GLY A 259 -18.67 -12.30 -14.81
C GLY A 259 -18.34 -13.49 -13.93
N LYS A 260 -17.47 -14.42 -14.36
CA LYS A 260 -17.04 -15.59 -13.60
C LYS A 260 -15.55 -15.50 -13.26
N PRO A 261 -15.12 -15.95 -12.07
CA PRO A 261 -13.71 -16.00 -11.71
C PRO A 261 -13.01 -17.13 -12.49
N ALA A 262 -12.01 -16.77 -13.26
CA ALA A 262 -11.05 -17.68 -13.87
C ALA A 262 -9.71 -17.54 -13.16
N LYS A 263 -8.96 -18.63 -12.99
CA LYS A 263 -7.60 -18.55 -12.42
C LYS A 263 -6.77 -17.54 -13.20
N TYR A 264 -6.08 -16.70 -12.48
CA TYR A 264 -5.09 -15.81 -13.06
C TYR A 264 -3.84 -16.64 -13.39
N THR A 265 -3.60 -16.87 -14.67
CA THR A 265 -2.50 -17.72 -15.15
C THR A 265 -1.24 -16.92 -15.47
N ALA A 266 -1.39 -15.61 -15.69
CA ALA A 266 -0.28 -14.70 -15.87
C ALA A 266 -0.07 -13.90 -14.58
N ASP A 267 1.16 -13.84 -14.07
CA ASP A 267 1.50 -12.84 -13.07
C ASP A 267 1.33 -11.46 -13.74
N PRO A 268 0.56 -10.51 -13.16
CA PRO A 268 0.40 -9.17 -13.74
C PRO A 268 1.70 -8.40 -13.89
N LEU A 269 2.78 -8.91 -13.32
CA LEU A 269 4.11 -8.33 -13.33
C LEU A 269 5.09 -9.12 -14.21
N GLY A 270 4.66 -10.25 -14.77
CA GLY A 270 5.44 -11.15 -15.60
C GLY A 270 4.87 -12.55 -15.59
N GLU A 271 5.09 -13.32 -16.65
CA GLU A 271 4.55 -14.67 -16.80
C GLU A 271 5.08 -15.60 -15.70
N GLY A 272 4.21 -16.09 -14.82
CA GLY A 272 4.33 -17.31 -14.04
C GLY A 272 5.57 -17.55 -13.17
N ALA A 273 6.60 -16.75 -13.38
CA ALA A 273 7.92 -16.96 -12.76
C ALA A 273 7.97 -16.57 -11.28
N MET A 274 6.98 -15.80 -10.81
CA MET A 274 7.10 -15.11 -9.52
C MET A 274 5.97 -15.39 -8.56
N LYS A 275 5.27 -16.49 -8.75
CA LYS A 275 4.34 -16.97 -7.75
C LYS A 275 5.08 -17.08 -6.41
N PHE A 276 4.74 -16.15 -5.50
CA PHE A 276 5.39 -16.00 -4.20
C PHE A 276 6.88 -15.60 -4.25
N ARG A 277 7.39 -15.15 -5.43
CA ARG A 277 8.67 -14.45 -5.66
C ARG A 277 9.94 -15.22 -5.34
N GLU A 278 9.95 -16.52 -5.50
CA GLU A 278 11.17 -17.31 -5.36
C GLU A 278 12.22 -16.88 -6.40
N GLY A 279 13.40 -16.46 -5.94
CA GLY A 279 14.50 -16.01 -6.80
C GLY A 279 14.41 -14.56 -7.27
N ALA A 280 13.36 -13.82 -6.93
CA ALA A 280 13.27 -12.40 -7.22
C ALA A 280 14.32 -11.58 -6.47
N LYS A 281 14.86 -10.54 -7.13
CA LYS A 281 15.72 -9.53 -6.52
C LYS A 281 15.03 -8.17 -6.44
N TYR A 282 14.02 -7.95 -7.26
CA TYR A 282 13.23 -6.72 -7.25
C TYR A 282 12.14 -6.80 -6.19
N SER A 283 12.23 -5.91 -5.23
CA SER A 283 11.27 -5.83 -4.12
C SER A 283 9.86 -5.40 -4.51
N LEU A 284 9.69 -4.83 -5.71
CA LEU A 284 8.44 -4.33 -6.24
C LEU A 284 7.75 -3.33 -5.27
N PRO A 285 8.38 -2.19 -4.97
CA PRO A 285 7.88 -1.26 -3.96
C PRO A 285 6.47 -0.72 -4.25
N GLU A 286 6.10 -0.68 -5.52
CA GLU A 286 4.80 -0.20 -5.97
C GLU A 286 3.65 -1.19 -5.70
N GLY A 287 3.97 -2.47 -5.33
CA GLY A 287 2.91 -3.47 -5.17
C GLY A 287 3.32 -4.82 -4.62
N GLY A 288 4.50 -4.92 -4.02
CA GLY A 288 5.12 -6.20 -3.70
C GLY A 288 4.77 -6.84 -2.38
N LEU A 289 4.09 -6.17 -1.49
CA LEU A 289 3.80 -6.73 -0.18
C LEU A 289 2.70 -7.79 -0.21
N TYR A 290 2.91 -8.79 0.63
CA TYR A 290 1.92 -9.76 1.08
C TYR A 290 1.60 -9.48 2.55
N SER A 291 0.34 -9.54 2.95
CA SER A 291 -0.05 -9.25 4.33
C SER A 291 -1.39 -9.90 4.70
N THR A 292 -1.72 -9.90 5.98
CA THR A 292 -3.01 -10.30 6.53
C THR A 292 -3.86 -9.07 6.89
N ALA A 293 -5.16 -9.25 7.07
CA ALA A 293 -6.03 -8.18 7.56
C ALA A 293 -5.62 -7.71 8.97
N THR A 294 -5.14 -8.62 9.82
CA THR A 294 -4.71 -8.30 11.19
C THR A 294 -3.42 -7.48 11.22
N ASP A 295 -2.43 -7.82 10.39
CA ASP A 295 -1.19 -7.04 10.32
C ASP A 295 -1.45 -5.63 9.76
N LEU A 296 -2.26 -5.55 8.70
CA LEU A 296 -2.67 -4.24 8.15
C LEU A 296 -3.45 -3.41 9.18
N TYR A 297 -4.26 -4.04 10.03
CA TYR A 297 -4.95 -3.33 11.12
C TYR A 297 -3.95 -2.64 12.05
N ALA A 298 -2.87 -3.31 12.45
CA ALA A 298 -1.85 -2.70 13.32
C ALA A 298 -1.26 -1.41 12.70
N LEU A 299 -0.94 -1.47 11.39
CA LEU A 299 -0.47 -0.30 10.64
C LEU A 299 -1.52 0.82 10.57
N TYR A 300 -2.78 0.48 10.25
CA TYR A 300 -3.82 1.48 10.08
C TYR A 300 -4.29 2.06 11.41
N GLN A 301 -4.26 1.26 12.47
CA GLN A 301 -4.51 1.76 13.83
C GLN A 301 -3.40 2.72 14.28
N MET A 302 -2.14 2.43 13.95
CA MET A 302 -1.02 3.35 14.16
C MET A 302 -1.27 4.69 13.44
N MET A 303 -1.71 4.65 12.19
CA MET A 303 -2.05 5.88 11.43
C MET A 303 -3.22 6.64 12.06
N LEU A 304 -4.30 5.94 12.42
CA LEU A 304 -5.49 6.53 13.07
C LEU A 304 -5.15 7.16 14.43
N ASN A 305 -4.27 6.53 15.19
CA ASN A 305 -3.75 7.00 16.48
C ASN A 305 -2.60 8.04 16.31
N LYS A 306 -2.52 8.69 15.16
CA LYS A 306 -1.52 9.74 14.91
C LYS A 306 -0.09 9.29 15.15
N GLY A 307 0.24 8.13 14.64
CA GLY A 307 1.61 7.61 14.55
C GLY A 307 2.03 6.63 15.64
N GLU A 308 1.10 6.16 16.49
CA GLU A 308 1.41 5.24 17.58
C GLU A 308 0.43 4.05 17.64
N CYS A 309 0.95 2.86 17.90
CA CYS A 309 0.15 1.68 18.18
C CYS A 309 0.83 0.85 19.28
N ASN A 310 0.06 0.40 20.28
CA ASN A 310 0.56 -0.43 21.39
C ASN A 310 1.83 0.14 22.06
N SER A 311 1.85 1.45 22.31
CA SER A 311 2.98 2.19 22.90
C SER A 311 4.25 2.23 22.00
N VAL A 312 4.15 1.82 20.74
CA VAL A 312 5.21 1.95 19.74
C VAL A 312 4.90 3.14 18.84
N ARG A 313 5.75 4.15 18.85
CA ARG A 313 5.64 5.31 17.98
C ARG A 313 6.49 5.13 16.72
N ILE A 314 5.83 5.18 15.57
CA ILE A 314 6.44 5.09 14.24
C ILE A 314 6.63 6.49 13.63
N LEU A 315 5.63 7.37 13.79
CA LEU A 315 5.66 8.76 13.34
C LEU A 315 5.14 9.71 14.40
N SER A 316 5.47 10.98 14.26
CA SER A 316 4.83 12.05 15.02
C SER A 316 3.40 12.33 14.52
N PRO A 317 2.52 12.90 15.38
CA PRO A 317 1.20 13.36 14.95
C PRO A 317 1.25 14.33 13.77
N ALA A 318 2.23 15.21 13.74
CA ALA A 318 2.41 16.20 12.67
C ALA A 318 2.73 15.55 11.32
N SER A 319 3.54 14.49 11.31
CA SER A 319 3.84 13.74 10.09
C SER A 319 2.64 12.96 9.57
N VAL A 320 1.85 12.34 10.44
CA VAL A 320 0.61 11.67 10.03
C VAL A 320 -0.38 12.67 9.43
N GLU A 321 -0.56 13.84 10.06
CA GLU A 321 -1.40 14.90 9.52
C GLU A 321 -0.88 15.38 8.16
N LEU A 322 0.43 15.57 8.04
CA LEU A 322 1.05 15.96 6.77
C LEU A 322 0.82 14.88 5.69
N MET A 323 0.92 13.59 6.01
CA MET A 323 0.69 12.50 5.06
C MET A 323 -0.75 12.42 4.56
N THR A 324 -1.72 12.69 5.43
CA THR A 324 -3.13 12.38 5.17
C THR A 324 -3.94 13.58 4.68
N ARG A 325 -3.37 14.78 4.63
CA ARG A 325 -4.01 15.94 4.00
C ARG A 325 -3.81 15.92 2.47
N VAL A 326 -4.67 16.60 1.75
CA VAL A 326 -4.60 16.72 0.28
C VAL A 326 -3.40 17.58 -0.12
N HIS A 327 -2.51 17.03 -0.95
CA HIS A 327 -1.36 17.72 -1.56
C HIS A 327 -1.56 18.11 -3.02
N THR A 328 -2.56 17.54 -3.69
CA THR A 328 -2.81 17.76 -5.12
C THR A 328 -3.67 18.97 -5.42
N GLY A 329 -4.18 19.68 -4.40
CA GLY A 329 -5.00 20.88 -4.59
C GLY A 329 -6.20 20.59 -5.50
N ASP A 330 -6.29 21.31 -6.63
CA ASP A 330 -7.36 21.21 -7.60
C ASP A 330 -7.04 20.32 -8.81
N LEU A 331 -5.88 19.65 -8.80
CA LEU A 331 -5.57 18.68 -9.85
C LEU A 331 -6.61 17.56 -9.87
N THR A 332 -7.07 17.22 -11.08
CA THR A 332 -7.96 16.07 -11.29
C THR A 332 -7.19 14.78 -10.95
N THR A 333 -7.73 14.00 -10.02
CA THR A 333 -7.17 12.71 -9.60
C THR A 333 -7.98 11.53 -10.14
N SER A 334 -7.82 10.34 -9.57
CA SER A 334 -8.42 9.09 -10.06
C SER A 334 -9.94 9.08 -10.10
N GLN A 335 -10.60 9.90 -9.28
CA GLN A 335 -12.06 9.98 -9.22
C GLN A 335 -12.53 11.35 -8.72
N PRO A 336 -13.74 11.79 -9.10
CA PRO A 336 -14.33 13.02 -8.58
C PRO A 336 -14.38 13.02 -7.04
N GLY A 337 -14.17 14.17 -6.43
CA GLY A 337 -14.21 14.33 -4.97
C GLY A 337 -13.03 13.72 -4.22
N ALA A 338 -12.05 13.10 -4.90
CA ALA A 338 -10.84 12.60 -4.31
C ALA A 338 -9.66 13.56 -4.53
N GLY A 339 -8.75 13.59 -3.56
CA GLY A 339 -7.42 14.17 -3.64
C GLY A 339 -6.35 13.12 -3.36
N TRP A 340 -5.10 13.56 -3.33
CA TRP A 340 -3.98 12.69 -2.98
C TRP A 340 -3.14 13.31 -1.89
N GLY A 341 -2.88 12.53 -0.83
CA GLY A 341 -1.92 12.82 0.23
C GLY A 341 -0.54 12.26 -0.14
N LEU A 342 0.31 12.03 0.85
CA LEU A 342 1.60 11.38 0.65
C LEU A 342 1.40 9.86 0.69
N GLY A 343 1.20 9.26 -0.50
CA GLY A 343 0.95 7.84 -0.67
C GLY A 343 -0.51 7.38 -0.43
N TRP A 344 -1.44 8.27 -0.08
CA TRP A 344 -2.83 7.95 0.20
C TRP A 344 -3.79 8.65 -0.75
N PHE A 345 -4.84 7.98 -1.21
CA PHE A 345 -6.00 8.74 -1.66
C PHE A 345 -6.68 9.36 -0.43
N VAL A 346 -7.32 10.53 -0.62
CA VAL A 346 -8.00 11.27 0.44
C VAL A 346 -9.37 11.72 -0.10
N VAL A 347 -10.43 11.50 0.67
CA VAL A 347 -11.77 12.01 0.35
C VAL A 347 -11.80 13.52 0.59
N LYS A 348 -11.95 14.33 -0.45
CA LYS A 348 -12.14 15.77 -0.39
C LYS A 348 -13.63 16.11 -0.19
N ASP A 349 -14.46 15.45 -0.98
CA ASP A 349 -15.91 15.67 -1.03
C ASP A 349 -16.64 14.32 -1.14
N ALA A 350 -17.37 13.96 -0.09
CA ALA A 350 -18.09 12.69 -0.02
C ALA A 350 -19.24 12.61 -1.04
N SER A 351 -19.88 13.75 -1.35
CA SER A 351 -20.99 13.79 -2.32
C SER A 351 -20.52 13.46 -3.73
N SER A 352 -19.34 13.96 -4.11
CA SER A 352 -18.74 13.65 -5.41
C SER A 352 -18.14 12.25 -5.49
N THR A 353 -17.65 11.70 -4.37
CA THR A 353 -17.16 10.30 -4.33
C THR A 353 -18.30 9.28 -4.27
N LEU A 354 -19.54 9.70 -4.05
CA LEU A 354 -20.72 8.84 -3.86
C LEU A 354 -20.45 7.74 -2.80
N SER A 355 -19.78 8.12 -1.72
CA SER A 355 -19.37 7.22 -0.63
C SER A 355 -19.90 7.71 0.71
N LEU A 356 -20.07 6.79 1.66
CA LEU A 356 -20.40 7.11 3.05
C LEU A 356 -19.17 7.55 3.87
N LEU A 357 -17.97 7.47 3.28
CA LEU A 357 -16.73 7.93 3.91
C LEU A 357 -16.79 9.44 4.18
N SER A 358 -16.36 9.85 5.35
CA SER A 358 -16.28 11.26 5.72
C SER A 358 -15.24 12.00 4.90
N PRO A 359 -15.40 13.31 4.61
CA PRO A 359 -14.29 14.14 4.14
C PRO A 359 -13.11 14.06 5.11
N GLY A 360 -11.91 13.84 4.56
CA GLY A 360 -10.69 13.56 5.34
C GLY A 360 -10.41 12.08 5.55
N SER A 361 -11.34 11.18 5.19
CA SER A 361 -11.03 9.74 5.13
C SER A 361 -9.97 9.47 4.08
N TYR A 362 -9.09 8.51 4.36
CA TYR A 362 -8.00 8.14 3.48
C TYR A 362 -7.83 6.62 3.40
N GLY A 363 -7.17 6.15 2.37
CA GLY A 363 -7.00 4.72 2.15
C GLY A 363 -6.21 4.39 0.89
N HIS A 364 -6.21 3.13 0.52
CA HIS A 364 -5.64 2.65 -0.73
C HIS A 364 -6.25 1.32 -1.16
N GLY A 365 -6.32 1.09 -2.47
CA GLY A 365 -6.73 -0.18 -3.05
C GLY A 365 -5.58 -0.94 -3.68
N GLY A 366 -5.72 -2.25 -3.81
CA GLY A 366 -4.81 -3.15 -4.52
C GLY A 366 -5.41 -3.69 -5.82
N ARG A 367 -4.57 -4.09 -6.77
CA ARG A 367 -4.99 -4.59 -8.09
C ARG A 367 -5.94 -5.78 -8.01
N TYR A 368 -5.72 -6.70 -7.08
CA TYR A 368 -6.62 -7.84 -6.88
C TYR A 368 -7.84 -7.54 -6.01
N GLY A 369 -8.22 -6.26 -5.89
CA GLY A 369 -9.45 -5.84 -5.21
C GLY A 369 -9.31 -5.64 -3.71
N THR A 370 -8.15 -5.91 -3.11
CA THR A 370 -7.87 -5.56 -1.72
C THR A 370 -8.08 -4.06 -1.51
N PHE A 371 -8.56 -3.67 -0.33
CA PHE A 371 -8.84 -2.28 -0.04
C PHE A 371 -8.79 -1.99 1.46
N CYS A 372 -8.33 -0.81 1.81
CA CYS A 372 -8.51 -0.27 3.16
C CYS A 372 -9.05 1.15 3.11
N PHE A 373 -9.75 1.51 4.16
CA PHE A 373 -10.06 2.90 4.47
C PHE A 373 -9.89 3.16 5.96
N ILE A 374 -9.57 4.39 6.27
CA ILE A 374 -9.52 4.94 7.61
C ILE A 374 -10.40 6.19 7.60
N ASP A 375 -11.43 6.23 8.44
CA ASP A 375 -12.29 7.39 8.65
C ASP A 375 -12.00 8.02 10.02
N PRO A 376 -11.16 9.06 10.09
CA PRO A 376 -10.79 9.67 11.36
C PRO A 376 -11.94 10.35 12.10
N LYS A 377 -13.00 10.77 11.40
CA LYS A 377 -14.17 11.39 12.02
C LYS A 377 -15.01 10.39 12.79
N LYS A 378 -15.05 9.14 12.31
CA LYS A 378 -15.79 8.05 12.91
C LYS A 378 -14.92 7.14 13.76
N ASP A 379 -13.60 7.42 13.82
CA ASP A 379 -12.60 6.55 14.44
C ASP A 379 -12.68 5.10 13.94
N LEU A 380 -12.90 4.94 12.62
CA LEU A 380 -13.26 3.70 11.97
C LEU A 380 -12.19 3.24 10.99
N ILE A 381 -11.89 1.95 10.98
CA ILE A 381 -11.02 1.27 10.03
C ILE A 381 -11.81 0.14 9.37
N GLY A 382 -11.78 0.08 8.04
CA GLY A 382 -12.26 -1.05 7.28
C GLY A 382 -11.19 -1.64 6.39
N ILE A 383 -11.04 -2.97 6.44
CA ILE A 383 -10.08 -3.73 5.62
C ILE A 383 -10.85 -4.81 4.87
N PHE A 384 -10.71 -4.80 3.56
CA PHE A 384 -11.35 -5.74 2.64
C PHE A 384 -10.29 -6.47 1.84
N MET A 385 -10.26 -7.79 1.96
CA MET A 385 -9.26 -8.64 1.33
C MET A 385 -9.94 -9.64 0.40
N ILE A 386 -9.62 -9.54 -0.88
CA ILE A 386 -10.04 -10.46 -1.94
C ILE A 386 -8.86 -10.66 -2.89
N HIS A 387 -8.78 -11.81 -3.55
CA HIS A 387 -7.71 -12.06 -4.52
C HIS A 387 -8.27 -12.24 -5.93
N ARG A 388 -8.88 -11.15 -6.44
CA ARG A 388 -9.54 -11.16 -7.74
C ARG A 388 -9.42 -9.80 -8.45
N GLU A 389 -8.89 -9.80 -9.67
CA GLU A 389 -8.87 -8.64 -10.54
C GLU A 389 -10.24 -8.43 -11.20
N GLY A 390 -10.64 -7.17 -11.33
CA GLY A 390 -11.91 -6.76 -11.93
C GLY A 390 -13.08 -6.73 -10.93
N GLY A 391 -13.96 -5.75 -11.14
CA GLY A 391 -15.14 -5.53 -10.31
C GLY A 391 -14.85 -4.85 -8.98
N SER A 392 -15.85 -4.17 -8.44
CA SER A 392 -15.74 -3.46 -7.15
C SER A 392 -16.99 -3.56 -6.28
N ALA A 393 -18.01 -4.33 -6.73
CA ALA A 393 -19.31 -4.40 -6.06
C ALA A 393 -19.20 -4.93 -4.61
N GLU A 394 -18.34 -5.94 -4.39
CA GLU A 394 -18.10 -6.52 -3.08
C GLU A 394 -17.48 -5.50 -2.12
N ARG A 395 -16.45 -4.79 -2.60
CA ARG A 395 -15.78 -3.73 -1.84
C ARG A 395 -16.71 -2.58 -1.52
N GLN A 396 -17.52 -2.11 -2.51
CA GLN A 396 -18.48 -1.04 -2.30
C GLN A 396 -19.54 -1.43 -1.26
N ALA A 397 -20.06 -2.66 -1.34
CA ALA A 397 -20.98 -3.19 -0.35
C ALA A 397 -20.35 -3.23 1.04
N PHE A 398 -19.10 -3.74 1.16
CA PHE A 398 -18.39 -3.79 2.43
C PHE A 398 -18.22 -2.38 3.03
N VAL A 399 -17.73 -1.41 2.26
CA VAL A 399 -17.54 -0.03 2.73
C VAL A 399 -18.85 0.56 3.23
N ALA A 400 -19.93 0.44 2.45
CA ALA A 400 -21.23 0.96 2.84
C ALA A 400 -21.76 0.30 4.13
N MET A 401 -21.60 -1.01 4.28
CA MET A 401 -22.05 -1.75 5.47
C MET A 401 -21.23 -1.42 6.71
N ALA A 402 -19.91 -1.33 6.58
CA ALA A 402 -19.03 -0.95 7.69
C ALA A 402 -19.36 0.47 8.19
N GLU A 403 -19.47 1.44 7.26
CA GLU A 403 -19.81 2.83 7.57
C GLU A 403 -21.20 2.97 8.21
N SER A 404 -22.20 2.25 7.68
CA SER A 404 -23.56 2.30 8.20
C SER A 404 -23.76 1.57 9.54
N SER A 405 -22.75 0.80 9.99
CA SER A 405 -22.81 0.14 11.31
C SER A 405 -22.49 1.08 12.47
N VAL A 406 -21.94 2.27 12.20
CA VAL A 406 -21.68 3.29 13.22
C VAL A 406 -22.99 3.85 13.75
N ILE A 407 -23.20 3.84 15.08
CA ILE A 407 -24.42 4.28 15.75
C ILE A 407 -24.21 5.42 16.75
N GLU A 408 -22.95 5.75 17.10
CA GLU A 408 -22.59 6.84 18.01
C GLU A 408 -21.46 7.71 17.45
#